data_85124e9e299979ca1b57f74c90b6a05f
#
_entry.id   85124e9e299979ca1b57f74c90b6a05f
#
_cell.length_a   1.000
_cell.length_b   1.000
_cell.length_c   1.000
_cell.angle_alpha   90.00
_cell.angle_beta   90.00
_cell.angle_gamma   90.00
#
_symmetry.space_group_name_H-M   'P 1'
#
loop_
_entity.id
_entity.type
_entity.pdbx_description
1 polymer ?
#
loop_
_entity_poly.entity_id
_entity_poly.type
_entity_poly.pdbx_seq_one_letter_code
_entity_poly.pdbx_strand_id
1 'polypeptide(L)'
;MNKSFLKFATDFGPLAIFFYYYYNNDKNLAVAIPPLIVATLIALVVVWFFEKKIPMMPLISGILITFFGGLTIYFNDPVFIYVKPTIINILFALALYFGKYFTKEPVLKKIMGKSIALTDMGWELLNKRWMYFFFFLAILNECVWRTQTEEFWVNFKVWGMLPITLVFTAFQISLINKYKLDE
;
A
#
# COMPACT_ATOMS: atom_id res chain seq x y z
N MET A 1 -9.94 26.00 -20.04
CA MET A 1 -9.08 24.81 -20.16
C MET A 1 -9.97 23.58 -20.11
N ASN A 2 -9.83 22.64 -21.04
CA ASN A 2 -10.69 21.45 -21.12
C ASN A 2 -10.43 20.57 -19.89
N LYS A 3 -11.47 20.29 -19.09
CA LYS A 3 -11.35 19.49 -17.85
C LYS A 3 -10.73 18.11 -18.09
N SER A 4 -11.03 17.50 -19.26
CA SER A 4 -10.46 16.20 -19.63
C SER A 4 -8.95 16.29 -19.88
N PHE A 5 -8.48 17.38 -20.53
CA PHE A 5 -7.06 17.60 -20.76
C PHE A 5 -6.31 17.87 -19.43
N LEU A 6 -6.89 18.68 -18.55
CA LEU A 6 -6.31 18.95 -17.24
C LEU A 6 -6.14 17.65 -16.44
N LYS A 7 -7.19 16.81 -16.40
CA LYS A 7 -7.16 15.53 -15.71
C LYS A 7 -6.12 14.58 -16.32
N PHE A 8 -6.06 14.48 -17.63
CA PHE A 8 -5.04 13.70 -18.32
C PHE A 8 -3.62 14.17 -17.98
N ALA A 9 -3.37 15.49 -18.03
CA ALA A 9 -2.06 16.06 -17.73
C ALA A 9 -1.65 15.85 -16.26
N THR A 10 -2.59 15.93 -15.31
CA THR A 10 -2.30 15.71 -13.88
C THR A 10 -2.15 14.23 -13.52
N ASP A 11 -2.83 13.33 -14.22
CA ASP A 11 -2.73 11.89 -13.98
C ASP A 11 -1.47 11.28 -14.61
N PHE A 12 -1.12 11.70 -15.84
CA PHE A 12 0.00 11.13 -16.60
C PHE A 12 1.27 11.99 -16.61
N GLY A 13 1.17 13.29 -16.35
CA GLY A 13 2.31 14.21 -16.33
C GLY A 13 3.43 13.78 -15.39
N PRO A 14 3.16 13.46 -14.13
CA PRO A 14 4.17 12.97 -13.20
C PRO A 14 4.89 11.71 -13.70
N LEU A 15 4.15 10.80 -14.33
CA LEU A 15 4.70 9.57 -14.87
C LEU A 15 5.59 9.83 -16.09
N ALA A 16 5.20 10.75 -16.96
CA ALA A 16 6.02 11.16 -18.10
C ALA A 16 7.34 11.80 -17.65
N ILE A 17 7.30 12.66 -16.62
CA ILE A 17 8.48 13.26 -16.00
C ILE A 17 9.39 12.18 -15.40
N PHE A 18 8.83 11.21 -14.68
CA PHE A 18 9.57 10.09 -14.14
C PHE A 18 10.32 9.32 -15.24
N PHE A 19 9.63 8.91 -16.30
CA PHE A 19 10.25 8.16 -17.39
C PHE A 19 11.31 8.97 -18.13
N TYR A 20 11.09 10.27 -18.33
CA TYR A 20 12.09 11.14 -18.92
C TYR A 20 13.41 11.13 -18.13
N TYR A 21 13.34 11.37 -16.81
CA TYR A 21 14.55 11.33 -15.97
C TYR A 21 15.13 9.92 -15.85
N TYR A 22 14.28 8.89 -15.77
CA TYR A 22 14.72 7.50 -15.67
C TYR A 22 15.54 7.04 -16.88
N TYR A 23 15.06 7.31 -18.08
CA TYR A 23 15.74 6.90 -19.30
C TYR A 23 16.97 7.75 -19.61
N ASN A 24 16.97 9.03 -19.26
CA ASN A 24 18.12 9.92 -19.51
C ASN A 24 19.25 9.81 -18.47
N ASN A 25 19.05 9.04 -17.39
CA ASN A 25 20.06 8.87 -16.32
C ASN A 25 20.32 7.38 -16.04
N ASP A 26 20.66 6.63 -17.06
CA ASP A 26 21.06 5.21 -16.98
C ASP A 26 20.09 4.32 -16.17
N LYS A 27 18.81 4.61 -16.26
CA LYS A 27 17.72 3.92 -15.52
C LYS A 27 17.89 4.01 -13.98
N ASN A 28 18.49 5.10 -13.51
CA ASN A 28 18.71 5.32 -12.10
C ASN A 28 17.44 5.85 -11.41
N LEU A 29 16.84 4.99 -10.56
CA LEU A 29 15.65 5.32 -9.79
C LEU A 29 15.87 6.47 -8.80
N ALA A 30 17.06 6.56 -8.17
CA ALA A 30 17.34 7.61 -7.20
C ALA A 30 17.30 9.01 -7.82
N VAL A 31 17.62 9.13 -9.12
CA VAL A 31 17.56 10.38 -9.88
C VAL A 31 16.14 10.66 -10.40
N ALA A 32 15.36 9.62 -10.72
CA ALA A 32 14.02 9.76 -11.29
C ALA A 32 12.90 10.00 -10.25
N ILE A 33 13.10 9.50 -9.03
CA ILE A 33 12.09 9.60 -7.95
C ILE A 33 11.87 11.05 -7.47
N PRO A 34 12.88 11.90 -7.22
CA PRO A 34 12.67 13.28 -6.78
C PRO A 34 11.79 14.10 -7.73
N PRO A 35 12.06 14.14 -9.05
CA PRO A 35 11.19 14.82 -10.00
C PRO A 35 9.76 14.27 -10.04
N LEU A 36 9.58 12.94 -9.88
CA LEU A 36 8.26 12.31 -9.78
C LEU A 36 7.47 12.85 -8.57
N ILE A 37 8.11 12.90 -7.39
CA ILE A 37 7.48 13.42 -6.17
C ILE A 37 7.04 14.88 -6.37
N VAL A 38 7.95 15.72 -6.85
CA VAL A 38 7.67 17.14 -7.09
C VAL A 38 6.52 17.31 -8.09
N ALA A 39 6.56 16.58 -9.20
CA ALA A 39 5.51 16.63 -10.23
C ALA A 39 4.16 16.14 -9.69
N THR A 40 4.14 15.10 -8.85
CA THR A 40 2.92 14.59 -8.21
C THR A 40 2.33 15.61 -7.24
N LEU A 41 3.15 16.26 -6.43
CA LEU A 41 2.69 17.31 -5.52
C LEU A 41 2.13 18.54 -6.29
N ILE A 42 2.80 18.96 -7.36
CA ILE A 42 2.30 20.02 -8.24
C ILE A 42 0.97 19.60 -8.87
N ALA A 43 0.83 18.38 -9.37
CA ALA A 43 -0.41 17.88 -9.94
C ALA A 43 -1.56 17.91 -8.93
N LEU A 44 -1.32 17.50 -7.67
CA LEU A 44 -2.32 17.57 -6.59
C LEU A 44 -2.74 19.02 -6.28
N VAL A 45 -1.79 19.95 -6.22
CA VAL A 45 -2.08 21.38 -6.01
C VAL A 45 -2.90 21.94 -7.17
N VAL A 46 -2.54 21.61 -8.40
CA VAL A 46 -3.28 22.04 -9.61
C VAL A 46 -4.71 21.53 -9.58
N VAL A 47 -4.92 20.22 -9.31
CA VAL A 47 -6.27 19.63 -9.20
C VAL A 47 -7.07 20.31 -8.09
N TRP A 48 -6.48 20.54 -6.92
CA TRP A 48 -7.14 21.22 -5.83
C TRP A 48 -7.56 22.66 -6.20
N PHE A 49 -6.70 23.38 -6.91
CA PHE A 49 -6.98 24.76 -7.31
C PHE A 49 -8.15 24.87 -8.30
N PHE A 50 -8.22 23.94 -9.27
CA PHE A 50 -9.24 23.95 -10.32
C PHE A 50 -10.55 23.26 -9.92
N GLU A 51 -10.48 22.14 -9.21
CA GLU A 51 -11.68 21.36 -8.87
C GLU A 51 -12.21 21.66 -7.46
N LYS A 52 -11.45 22.40 -6.62
CA LYS A 52 -11.73 22.66 -5.20
C LYS A 52 -11.96 21.39 -4.36
N LYS A 53 -11.64 20.24 -4.92
CA LYS A 53 -11.70 18.92 -4.28
C LYS A 53 -10.51 18.08 -4.77
N ILE A 54 -9.86 17.39 -3.85
CA ILE A 54 -8.81 16.43 -4.22
C ILE A 54 -9.47 15.06 -4.30
N PRO A 55 -9.45 14.37 -5.47
CA PRO A 55 -9.93 13.00 -5.56
C PRO A 55 -9.10 12.11 -4.65
N MET A 56 -9.77 11.19 -3.93
CA MET A 56 -9.13 10.35 -2.91
C MET A 56 -8.01 9.46 -3.48
N MET A 57 -8.17 8.95 -4.71
CA MET A 57 -7.18 8.07 -5.33
C MET A 57 -5.86 8.80 -5.65
N PRO A 58 -5.84 9.95 -6.36
CA PRO A 58 -4.63 10.75 -6.53
C PRO A 58 -3.97 11.19 -5.22
N LEU A 59 -4.78 11.52 -4.20
CA LEU A 59 -4.25 11.89 -2.88
C LEU A 59 -3.50 10.72 -2.22
N ILE A 60 -4.12 9.53 -2.17
CA ILE A 60 -3.50 8.32 -1.62
C ILE A 60 -2.23 7.98 -2.41
N SER A 61 -2.30 7.99 -3.74
CA SER A 61 -1.13 7.74 -4.58
C SER A 61 0.00 8.75 -4.34
N GLY A 62 -0.33 10.04 -4.24
CA GLY A 62 0.64 11.09 -3.96
C GLY A 62 1.32 10.92 -2.60
N ILE A 63 0.56 10.57 -1.55
CA ILE A 63 1.10 10.28 -0.22
C ILE A 63 2.03 9.06 -0.28
N LEU A 64 1.61 7.97 -0.93
CA LEU A 64 2.43 6.76 -1.05
C LEU A 64 3.71 7.02 -1.84
N ILE A 65 3.62 7.71 -2.98
CA ILE A 65 4.79 8.06 -3.81
C ILE A 65 5.76 8.95 -3.02
N THR A 66 5.26 9.97 -2.33
CA THR A 66 6.09 10.89 -1.54
C THR A 66 6.75 10.16 -0.38
N PHE A 67 6.00 9.33 0.33
CA PHE A 67 6.50 8.57 1.47
C PHE A 67 7.54 7.52 1.03
N PHE A 68 7.19 6.64 0.10
CA PHE A 68 8.12 5.59 -0.34
C PHE A 68 9.26 6.12 -1.19
N GLY A 69 9.01 7.13 -2.02
CA GLY A 69 10.05 7.79 -2.79
C GLY A 69 11.03 8.56 -1.90
N GLY A 70 10.51 9.30 -0.91
CA GLY A 70 11.33 9.99 0.08
C GLY A 70 12.19 9.03 0.90
N LEU A 71 11.62 7.90 1.33
CA LEU A 71 12.37 6.84 2.00
C LEU A 71 13.46 6.24 1.10
N THR A 72 13.18 6.03 -0.18
CA THR A 72 14.17 5.49 -1.15
C THR A 72 15.36 6.44 -1.32
N ILE A 73 15.12 7.76 -1.31
CA ILE A 73 16.18 8.77 -1.41
C ILE A 73 16.98 8.88 -0.11
N TYR A 74 16.28 8.87 1.04
CA TYR A 74 16.89 9.04 2.36
C TYR A 74 17.76 7.84 2.76
N PHE A 75 17.27 6.64 2.45
CA PHE A 75 17.96 5.39 2.74
C PHE A 75 18.67 4.88 1.47
N ASN A 76 19.76 5.49 1.09
CA ASN A 76 20.68 4.94 0.07
C ASN A 76 21.46 3.73 0.64
N ASP A 77 20.86 2.98 1.58
CA ASP A 77 21.43 1.89 2.36
C ASP A 77 20.72 0.57 2.00
N PRO A 78 21.46 -0.53 1.79
CA PRO A 78 20.89 -1.88 1.60
C PRO A 78 19.86 -2.29 2.68
N VAL A 79 20.02 -1.79 3.91
CA VAL A 79 19.08 -2.01 5.03
C VAL A 79 17.65 -1.62 4.67
N PHE A 80 17.45 -0.61 3.83
CA PHE A 80 16.11 -0.20 3.42
C PHE A 80 15.35 -1.28 2.65
N ILE A 81 16.06 -2.12 1.87
CA ILE A 81 15.46 -3.24 1.15
C ILE A 81 14.85 -4.24 2.14
N TYR A 82 15.51 -4.45 3.28
CA TYR A 82 15.06 -5.37 4.33
C TYR A 82 13.89 -4.82 5.14
N VAL A 83 13.88 -3.52 5.41
CA VAL A 83 12.84 -2.84 6.22
C VAL A 83 11.57 -2.56 5.41
N LYS A 84 11.65 -2.46 4.09
CA LYS A 84 10.51 -2.16 3.23
C LYS A 84 9.28 -3.05 3.46
N PRO A 85 9.39 -4.40 3.59
CA PRO A 85 8.24 -5.25 3.90
C PRO A 85 7.63 -4.93 5.28
N THR A 86 8.44 -4.61 6.29
CA THR A 86 7.97 -4.20 7.61
C THR A 86 7.10 -2.96 7.52
N ILE A 87 7.58 -1.92 6.84
CA ILE A 87 6.83 -0.66 6.67
C ILE A 87 5.50 -0.91 5.95
N ILE A 88 5.52 -1.67 4.85
CA ILE A 88 4.31 -1.98 4.08
C ILE A 88 3.27 -2.71 4.95
N ASN A 89 3.69 -3.73 5.70
CA ASN A 89 2.79 -4.48 6.58
C ASN A 89 2.24 -3.60 7.71
N ILE A 90 3.06 -2.73 8.31
CA ILE A 90 2.58 -1.76 9.32
C ILE A 90 1.54 -0.81 8.70
N LEU A 91 1.79 -0.29 7.48
CA LEU A 91 0.84 0.58 6.80
C LEU A 91 -0.49 -0.11 6.51
N PHE A 92 -0.48 -1.38 6.08
CA PHE A 92 -1.71 -2.15 5.91
C PHE A 92 -2.44 -2.36 7.24
N ALA A 93 -1.72 -2.71 8.30
CA ALA A 93 -2.31 -2.85 9.63
C ALA A 93 -2.96 -1.54 10.11
N LEU A 94 -2.25 -0.42 9.97
CA LEU A 94 -2.76 0.90 10.33
C LEU A 94 -3.95 1.32 9.44
N ALA A 95 -3.91 1.02 8.13
CA ALA A 95 -5.02 1.29 7.23
C ALA A 95 -6.28 0.51 7.64
N LEU A 96 -6.15 -0.75 8.05
CA LEU A 96 -7.27 -1.54 8.57
C LEU A 96 -7.76 -1.04 9.93
N TYR A 97 -6.86 -0.55 10.78
CA TYR A 97 -7.22 0.01 12.09
C TYR A 97 -7.94 1.34 11.99
N PHE A 98 -7.33 2.30 11.29
CA PHE A 98 -7.85 3.65 11.18
C PHE A 98 -8.92 3.79 10.09
N GLY A 99 -8.93 2.93 9.11
CA GLY A 99 -9.80 3.05 7.95
C GLY A 99 -11.29 3.09 8.30
N LYS A 100 -11.73 2.37 9.34
CA LYS A 100 -13.11 2.44 9.80
C LYS A 100 -13.54 3.83 10.30
N TYR A 101 -12.61 4.64 10.82
CA TYR A 101 -12.92 6.02 11.26
C TYR A 101 -13.21 6.94 10.08
N PHE A 102 -12.60 6.67 8.92
CA PHE A 102 -12.81 7.45 7.70
C PHE A 102 -13.96 6.92 6.85
N THR A 103 -14.18 5.61 6.86
CA THR A 103 -15.18 4.95 5.99
C THR A 103 -16.48 4.61 6.69
N LYS A 104 -16.54 4.74 8.03
CA LYS A 104 -17.65 4.32 8.90
C LYS A 104 -17.95 2.82 8.87
N GLU A 105 -17.21 2.05 8.10
CA GLU A 105 -17.31 0.61 7.95
C GLU A 105 -15.93 -0.03 7.93
N PRO A 106 -15.79 -1.33 8.27
CA PRO A 106 -14.52 -2.05 8.12
C PRO A 106 -14.00 -1.97 6.68
N VAL A 107 -12.70 -1.69 6.52
CA VAL A 107 -12.10 -1.51 5.19
C VAL A 107 -12.29 -2.73 4.30
N LEU A 108 -12.17 -3.94 4.87
CA LEU A 108 -12.39 -5.18 4.12
C LEU A 108 -13.82 -5.31 3.63
N LYS A 109 -14.84 -4.84 4.39
CA LYS A 109 -16.23 -4.80 3.92
C LYS A 109 -16.35 -3.95 2.66
N LYS A 110 -15.70 -2.79 2.64
CA LYS A 110 -15.71 -1.89 1.48
C LYS A 110 -15.04 -2.48 0.25
N ILE A 111 -13.99 -3.29 0.44
CA ILE A 111 -13.24 -3.92 -0.66
C ILE A 111 -13.94 -5.19 -1.16
N MET A 112 -14.40 -6.05 -0.24
CA MET A 112 -14.86 -7.40 -0.56
C MET A 112 -16.37 -7.61 -0.38
N GLY A 113 -17.11 -6.61 0.12
CA GLY A 113 -18.53 -6.74 0.43
C GLY A 113 -19.45 -6.99 -0.78
N LYS A 114 -18.93 -6.75 -2.00
CA LYS A 114 -19.63 -7.14 -3.24
C LYS A 114 -19.48 -8.62 -3.58
N SER A 115 -18.47 -9.28 -3.04
CA SER A 115 -18.15 -10.68 -3.35
C SER A 115 -18.50 -11.65 -2.24
N ILE A 116 -18.60 -11.14 -1.01
CA ILE A 116 -18.90 -11.95 0.18
C ILE A 116 -19.90 -11.20 1.03
N ALA A 117 -21.01 -11.86 1.41
CA ALA A 117 -22.00 -11.32 2.32
C ALA A 117 -21.74 -11.85 3.74
N LEU A 118 -21.33 -10.97 4.67
CA LEU A 118 -21.10 -11.30 6.07
C LEU A 118 -21.91 -10.36 6.96
N THR A 119 -22.24 -10.83 8.17
CA THR A 119 -22.78 -9.97 9.22
C THR A 119 -21.77 -8.86 9.57
N ASP A 120 -22.23 -7.75 10.15
CA ASP A 120 -21.33 -6.65 10.57
C ASP A 120 -20.26 -7.13 11.56
N MET A 121 -20.63 -8.03 12.48
CA MET A 121 -19.71 -8.67 13.40
C MET A 121 -18.65 -9.53 12.67
N GLY A 122 -19.06 -10.25 11.62
CA GLY A 122 -18.15 -11.03 10.77
C GLY A 122 -17.12 -10.13 10.08
N TRP A 123 -17.54 -9.00 9.55
CA TRP A 123 -16.65 -8.02 8.93
C TRP A 123 -15.69 -7.38 9.92
N GLU A 124 -16.14 -7.03 11.12
CA GLU A 124 -15.26 -6.49 12.16
C GLU A 124 -14.20 -7.50 12.61
N LEU A 125 -14.57 -8.74 12.82
CA LEU A 125 -13.64 -9.80 13.22
C LEU A 125 -12.63 -10.10 12.10
N LEU A 126 -13.10 -10.19 10.85
CA LEU A 126 -12.23 -10.43 9.69
C LEU A 126 -11.20 -9.30 9.54
N ASN A 127 -11.66 -8.05 9.60
CA ASN A 127 -10.80 -6.87 9.53
C ASN A 127 -9.75 -6.85 10.66
N LYS A 128 -10.16 -7.18 11.88
CA LYS A 128 -9.28 -7.25 13.05
C LYS A 128 -8.24 -8.36 12.94
N ARG A 129 -8.62 -9.55 12.44
CA ARG A 129 -7.68 -10.65 12.22
C ARG A 129 -6.62 -10.30 11.18
N TRP A 130 -7.01 -9.72 10.04
CA TRP A 130 -6.08 -9.27 9.02
C TRP A 130 -5.16 -8.17 9.53
N MET A 131 -5.65 -7.23 10.34
CA MET A 131 -4.83 -6.21 10.98
C MET A 131 -3.72 -6.83 11.84
N TYR A 132 -4.08 -7.78 12.71
CA TYR A 132 -3.08 -8.47 13.54
C TYR A 132 -2.12 -9.32 12.72
N PHE A 133 -2.59 -9.92 11.64
CA PHE A 133 -1.74 -10.69 10.74
C PHE A 133 -0.69 -9.82 10.05
N PHE A 134 -1.04 -8.63 9.60
CA PHE A 134 -0.06 -7.70 9.05
C PHE A 134 0.95 -7.23 10.11
N PHE A 135 0.52 -6.96 11.33
CA PHE A 135 1.47 -6.69 12.43
C PHE A 135 2.40 -7.87 12.69
N PHE A 136 1.87 -9.08 12.69
CA PHE A 136 2.68 -10.29 12.83
C PHE A 136 3.71 -10.41 11.70
N LEU A 137 3.32 -10.19 10.44
CA LEU A 137 4.25 -10.22 9.31
C LEU A 137 5.32 -9.13 9.40
N ALA A 138 4.99 -7.95 9.90
CA ALA A 138 5.97 -6.90 10.14
C ALA A 138 7.02 -7.31 11.17
N ILE A 139 6.59 -7.83 12.32
CA ILE A 139 7.48 -8.34 13.37
C ILE A 139 8.32 -9.51 12.84
N LEU A 140 7.69 -10.44 12.13
CA LEU A 140 8.37 -11.60 11.56
C LEU A 140 9.48 -11.19 10.58
N ASN A 141 9.22 -10.22 9.70
CA ASN A 141 10.23 -9.68 8.81
C ASN A 141 11.40 -9.06 9.57
N GLU A 142 11.13 -8.25 10.62
CA GLU A 142 12.18 -7.67 11.47
C GLU A 142 13.04 -8.74 12.15
N CYS A 143 12.41 -9.76 12.69
CA CYS A 143 13.14 -10.87 13.30
C CYS A 143 14.03 -11.59 12.29
N VAL A 144 13.51 -11.91 11.10
CA VAL A 144 14.24 -12.69 10.10
C VAL A 144 15.44 -11.91 9.55
N TRP A 145 15.25 -10.66 9.09
CA TRP A 145 16.35 -9.93 8.47
C TRP A 145 17.43 -9.50 9.47
N ARG A 146 17.09 -9.34 10.76
CA ARG A 146 18.07 -9.00 11.82
C ARG A 146 18.86 -10.18 12.33
N THR A 147 18.34 -11.40 12.23
CA THR A 147 18.94 -12.58 12.86
C THR A 147 19.49 -13.60 11.85
N GLN A 148 19.07 -13.50 10.58
CA GLN A 148 19.44 -14.45 9.54
C GLN A 148 20.30 -13.80 8.45
N THR A 149 20.91 -14.62 7.59
CA THR A 149 21.64 -14.13 6.43
C THR A 149 20.74 -13.52 5.37
N GLU A 150 21.29 -12.68 4.49
CA GLU A 150 20.55 -12.12 3.35
C GLU A 150 19.94 -13.21 2.47
N GLU A 151 20.72 -14.26 2.17
CA GLU A 151 20.25 -15.39 1.37
C GLU A 151 19.03 -16.08 2.02
N PHE A 152 19.08 -16.29 3.34
CA PHE A 152 17.94 -16.85 4.08
C PHE A 152 16.73 -15.94 4.00
N TRP A 153 16.90 -14.63 4.20
CA TRP A 153 15.81 -13.66 4.14
C TRP A 153 15.14 -13.62 2.75
N VAL A 154 15.93 -13.64 1.66
CA VAL A 154 15.40 -13.71 0.29
C VAL A 154 14.58 -14.97 0.07
N ASN A 155 15.11 -16.13 0.46
CA ASN A 155 14.40 -17.40 0.35
C ASN A 155 13.13 -17.42 1.22
N PHE A 156 13.21 -16.88 2.43
CA PHE A 156 12.06 -16.80 3.34
C PHE A 156 10.92 -15.92 2.79
N LYS A 157 11.21 -14.85 2.07
CA LYS A 157 10.18 -14.02 1.41
C LYS A 157 9.36 -14.82 0.41
N VAL A 158 9.99 -15.72 -0.33
CA VAL A 158 9.31 -16.52 -1.36
C VAL A 158 8.68 -17.77 -0.74
N TRP A 159 9.46 -18.55 -0.03
CA TRP A 159 9.07 -19.88 0.44
C TRP A 159 8.48 -19.92 1.84
N GLY A 160 8.68 -18.88 2.65
CA GLY A 160 8.13 -18.77 3.98
C GLY A 160 6.86 -17.91 4.04
N MET A 161 6.92 -16.67 3.54
CA MET A 161 5.81 -15.73 3.65
C MET A 161 4.56 -16.18 2.88
N LEU A 162 4.74 -16.80 1.71
CA LEU A 162 3.62 -17.23 0.87
C LEU A 162 2.82 -18.37 1.55
N PRO A 163 3.43 -19.46 2.04
CA PRO A 163 2.71 -20.49 2.80
C PRO A 163 2.05 -19.94 4.07
N ILE A 164 2.74 -19.09 4.83
CA ILE A 164 2.17 -18.46 6.03
C ILE A 164 0.89 -17.71 5.69
N THR A 165 0.90 -16.91 4.61
CA THR A 165 -0.27 -16.16 4.16
C THR A 165 -1.39 -17.08 3.69
N LEU A 166 -1.08 -18.13 2.94
CA LEU A 166 -2.07 -19.12 2.49
C LEU A 166 -2.74 -19.84 3.66
N VAL A 167 -1.95 -20.30 4.63
CA VAL A 167 -2.45 -20.96 5.85
C VAL A 167 -3.34 -20.00 6.63
N PHE A 168 -2.88 -18.77 6.86
CA PHE A 168 -3.69 -17.77 7.54
C PHE A 168 -5.02 -17.51 6.80
N THR A 169 -4.96 -17.39 5.47
CA THR A 169 -6.16 -17.17 4.63
C THR A 169 -7.12 -18.33 4.72
N ALA A 170 -6.62 -19.58 4.70
CA ALA A 170 -7.44 -20.78 4.87
C ALA A 170 -8.17 -20.79 6.23
N PHE A 171 -7.53 -20.35 7.30
CA PHE A 171 -8.18 -20.23 8.61
C PHE A 171 -9.33 -19.20 8.63
N GLN A 172 -9.34 -18.21 7.70
CA GLN A 172 -10.44 -17.26 7.62
C GLN A 172 -11.72 -17.90 7.04
N ILE A 173 -11.63 -18.98 6.29
CA ILE A 173 -12.79 -19.70 5.73
C ILE A 173 -13.75 -20.12 6.84
N SER A 174 -13.24 -20.62 7.97
CA SER A 174 -14.07 -21.00 9.11
C SER A 174 -14.85 -19.80 9.70
N LEU A 175 -14.20 -18.62 9.80
CA LEU A 175 -14.85 -17.41 10.25
C LEU A 175 -15.90 -16.94 9.22
N ILE A 176 -15.54 -16.94 7.94
CA ILE A 176 -16.44 -16.53 6.86
C ILE A 176 -17.68 -17.41 6.87
N ASN A 177 -17.54 -18.72 6.92
CA ASN A 177 -18.67 -19.65 6.95
C ASN A 177 -19.56 -19.45 8.18
N LYS A 178 -18.98 -19.12 9.34
CA LYS A 178 -19.72 -18.88 10.58
C LYS A 178 -20.57 -17.62 10.54
N TYR A 179 -20.11 -16.58 9.83
CA TYR A 179 -20.74 -15.26 9.82
C TYR A 179 -21.32 -14.89 8.45
N LYS A 180 -21.38 -15.84 7.51
CA LYS A 180 -22.02 -15.66 6.21
C LYS A 180 -23.50 -15.39 6.40
N LEU A 181 -24.03 -14.43 5.65
CA LEU A 181 -25.46 -14.21 5.55
C LEU A 181 -26.03 -15.24 4.58
N ASP A 182 -27.04 -15.98 5.00
CA ASP A 182 -27.81 -16.82 4.11
C ASP A 182 -28.58 -15.91 3.12
N GLU A 183 -28.50 -16.22 1.85
CA GLU A 183 -29.24 -15.54 0.77
C GLU A 183 -30.74 -15.84 0.87
#